data_58e6607f9537b41f573ad30da2772708
#
_entry.id   58e6607f9537b41f573ad30da2772708
#
_cell.length_a   1.000
_cell.length_b   1.000
_cell.length_c   1.000
_cell.angle_alpha   90.00
_cell.angle_beta   90.00
_cell.angle_gamma   90.00
#
_symmetry.space_group_name_H-M   'P 1'
#
loop_
_entity.id
_entity.type
_entity.pdbx_description
1 polymer ?
#
loop_
_entity_poly.entity_id
_entity_poly.type
_entity_poly.pdbx_seq_one_letter_code
_entity_poly.pdbx_strand_id
1 'polypeptide(L)'
;MLFRSRVFRNEDLDATHEHTFYQLEGVYVDKGINVGNLIAVLSAFMNEYFGQKLATKLQPFYFPFTEPSFEFAIERPAVLRKDDSEEQKWLELLGCGMIHPNVLREAGIDTNIYTGFAWGNGIERLVMLKYGIEDIRHFESANLKFLRQF
;
A
#
# COMPACT_ATOMS: atom_id res chain seq x y z
N MET A 1 -14.78 -3.22 -2.36
CA MET A 1 -14.48 -2.84 -3.76
C MET A 1 -12.97 -2.75 -3.92
N LEU A 2 -12.43 -3.34 -5.00
CA LEU A 2 -11.02 -3.22 -5.40
C LEU A 2 -10.98 -2.57 -6.79
N PHE A 3 -10.03 -1.69 -7.01
CA PHE A 3 -9.81 -1.10 -8.33
C PHE A 3 -8.33 -0.77 -8.54
N ARG A 4 -7.93 -0.70 -9.80
CA ARG A 4 -6.60 -0.35 -10.25
C ARG A 4 -6.68 0.88 -11.14
N SER A 5 -5.84 1.86 -10.87
CA SER A 5 -5.78 3.10 -11.66
C SER A 5 -4.34 3.49 -11.97
N ARG A 6 -4.16 4.20 -13.08
CA ARG A 6 -2.95 4.97 -13.34
C ARG A 6 -3.05 6.27 -12.56
N VAL A 7 -1.99 6.61 -11.85
CA VAL A 7 -1.91 7.82 -11.01
C VAL A 7 -0.74 8.69 -11.44
N PHE A 8 -0.88 9.98 -11.17
CA PHE A 8 0.09 11.00 -11.57
C PHE A 8 0.44 11.84 -10.35
N ARG A 9 1.73 12.01 -10.09
CA ARG A 9 2.23 12.85 -9.02
C ARG A 9 3.31 13.80 -9.55
N ASN A 10 3.33 15.02 -9.05
CA ASN A 10 4.40 15.97 -9.32
C ASN A 10 5.50 15.77 -8.26
N GLU A 11 6.36 14.80 -8.48
CA GLU A 11 7.47 14.44 -7.61
C GLU A 11 8.77 14.45 -8.42
N ASP A 12 9.91 14.59 -7.74
CA ASP A 12 11.21 14.44 -8.39
C ASP A 12 11.45 12.96 -8.73
N LEU A 13 12.03 12.73 -9.91
CA LEU A 13 12.35 11.39 -10.40
C LEU A 13 13.57 10.82 -9.70
N ASP A 14 13.42 9.67 -9.04
CA ASP A 14 14.53 8.91 -8.48
C ASP A 14 14.30 7.39 -8.65
N ALA A 15 15.11 6.56 -8.01
CA ALA A 15 14.99 5.12 -8.09
C ALA A 15 13.69 4.56 -7.46
N THR A 16 12.98 5.36 -6.64
CA THR A 16 11.80 4.95 -5.88
C THR A 16 10.55 5.77 -6.20
N HIS A 17 10.70 6.88 -6.94
CA HIS A 17 9.64 7.80 -7.31
C HIS A 17 9.58 8.00 -8.82
N GLU A 18 8.36 7.93 -9.34
CA GLU A 18 8.02 8.16 -10.75
C GLU A 18 6.79 9.06 -10.83
N HIS A 19 6.72 9.93 -11.84
CA HIS A 19 5.58 10.83 -12.07
C HIS A 19 4.29 10.07 -12.36
N THR A 20 4.41 8.90 -12.96
CA THR A 20 3.29 8.07 -13.40
C THR A 20 3.52 6.64 -12.94
N PHE A 21 2.56 6.09 -12.23
CA PHE A 21 2.61 4.71 -11.76
C PHE A 21 1.19 4.14 -11.61
N TYR A 22 1.08 2.86 -11.31
CA TYR A 22 -0.20 2.22 -11.06
C TYR A 22 -0.43 2.02 -9.57
N GLN A 23 -1.65 2.25 -9.13
CA GLN A 23 -2.08 2.05 -7.77
C GLN A 23 -3.19 1.01 -7.72
N LEU A 24 -3.06 0.05 -6.79
CA LEU A 24 -4.13 -0.84 -6.38
C LEU A 24 -4.75 -0.26 -5.13
N GLU A 25 -6.05 -0.07 -5.15
CA GLU A 25 -6.79 0.55 -4.07
C GLU A 25 -7.94 -0.34 -3.62
N GLY A 26 -8.21 -0.35 -2.33
CA GLY A 26 -9.30 -1.11 -1.73
C GLY A 26 -10.15 -0.27 -0.81
N VAL A 27 -11.46 -0.47 -0.92
CA VAL A 27 -12.46 0.08 -0.01
C VAL A 27 -13.37 -1.05 0.46
N TYR A 28 -13.55 -1.15 1.77
CA TYR A 28 -14.48 -2.07 2.39
C TYR A 28 -15.33 -1.36 3.44
N VAL A 29 -16.65 -1.49 3.30
CA VAL A 29 -17.64 -0.89 4.19
C VAL A 29 -18.63 -1.95 4.59
N ASP A 30 -18.87 -2.11 5.88
CA ASP A 30 -19.88 -3.01 6.44
C ASP A 30 -20.18 -2.63 7.90
N LYS A 31 -21.05 -3.38 8.55
CA LYS A 31 -21.37 -3.19 9.97
C LYS A 31 -20.21 -3.66 10.84
N GLY A 32 -19.88 -2.84 11.84
CA GLY A 32 -18.90 -3.20 12.86
C GLY A 32 -17.45 -3.31 12.39
N ILE A 33 -17.12 -2.75 11.22
CA ILE A 33 -15.74 -2.73 10.70
C ILE A 33 -14.87 -1.82 11.57
N ASN A 34 -13.66 -2.28 11.87
CA ASN A 34 -12.70 -1.60 12.73
C ASN A 34 -11.25 -1.78 12.23
N VAL A 35 -10.30 -1.13 12.89
CA VAL A 35 -8.87 -1.19 12.56
C VAL A 35 -8.32 -2.61 12.57
N GLY A 36 -8.82 -3.49 13.45
CA GLY A 36 -8.42 -4.90 13.49
C GLY A 36 -8.75 -5.63 12.18
N ASN A 37 -9.90 -5.33 11.56
CA ASN A 37 -10.26 -5.88 10.25
C ASN A 37 -9.34 -5.37 9.14
N LEU A 38 -8.99 -4.08 9.16
CA LEU A 38 -8.02 -3.49 8.23
C LEU A 38 -6.66 -4.22 8.32
N ILE A 39 -6.12 -4.37 9.53
CA ILE A 39 -4.85 -5.07 9.77
C ILE A 39 -4.92 -6.52 9.25
N ALA A 40 -6.00 -7.23 9.57
CA ALA A 40 -6.17 -8.63 9.17
C ALA A 40 -6.18 -8.79 7.64
N VAL A 41 -6.93 -7.94 6.94
CA VAL A 41 -7.01 -7.97 5.48
C VAL A 41 -5.67 -7.64 4.84
N LEU A 42 -5.00 -6.57 5.27
CA LEU A 42 -3.71 -6.17 4.71
C LEU A 42 -2.61 -7.20 5.01
N SER A 43 -2.58 -7.75 6.23
CA SER A 43 -1.61 -8.80 6.58
C SER A 43 -1.83 -10.07 5.77
N ALA A 44 -3.09 -10.49 5.57
CA ALA A 44 -3.41 -11.65 4.74
C ALA A 44 -3.00 -11.40 3.27
N PHE A 45 -3.29 -10.22 2.74
CA PHE A 45 -2.90 -9.84 1.38
C PHE A 45 -1.37 -9.90 1.19
N MET A 46 -0.59 -9.32 2.13
CA MET A 46 0.87 -9.33 2.03
C MET A 46 1.46 -10.74 2.17
N ASN A 47 0.94 -11.54 3.10
CA ASN A 47 1.39 -12.91 3.27
C ASN A 47 1.15 -13.76 2.01
N GLU A 48 -0.01 -13.62 1.38
CA GLU A 48 -0.35 -14.32 0.14
C GLU A 48 0.53 -13.83 -1.03
N TYR A 49 0.68 -12.51 -1.16
CA TYR A 49 1.47 -11.92 -2.24
C TYR A 49 2.94 -12.32 -2.20
N PHE A 50 3.55 -12.32 -1.02
CA PHE A 50 4.96 -12.67 -0.85
C PHE A 50 5.18 -14.18 -0.60
N GLY A 51 4.11 -14.95 -0.42
CA GLY A 51 4.19 -16.40 -0.19
C GLY A 51 4.82 -16.79 1.15
N GLN A 52 4.85 -15.88 2.13
CA GLN A 52 5.43 -16.10 3.45
C GLN A 52 4.73 -15.25 4.52
N LYS A 53 4.80 -15.70 5.76
CA LYS A 53 4.29 -14.94 6.90
C LYS A 53 5.25 -13.78 7.20
N LEU A 54 4.73 -12.56 7.15
CA LEU A 54 5.48 -11.35 7.43
C LEU A 54 4.99 -10.70 8.73
N ALA A 55 5.89 -10.16 9.53
CA ALA A 55 5.52 -9.25 10.59
C ALA A 55 5.03 -7.93 9.98
N THR A 56 3.97 -7.36 10.55
CA THR A 56 3.35 -6.13 10.06
C THR A 56 3.31 -5.09 11.16
N LYS A 57 3.36 -3.81 10.78
CA LYS A 57 3.32 -2.67 11.70
C LYS A 57 2.44 -1.58 11.11
N LEU A 58 1.60 -0.97 11.94
CA LEU A 58 0.93 0.29 11.62
C LEU A 58 1.67 1.45 12.29
N GLN A 59 1.93 2.49 11.54
CA GLN A 59 2.44 3.76 12.06
C GLN A 59 1.36 4.83 11.90
N PRO A 60 1.07 5.64 12.93
CA PRO A 60 0.15 6.76 12.80
C PRO A 60 0.60 7.70 11.68
N PHE A 61 -0.34 8.11 10.85
CA PHE A 61 -0.13 9.05 9.77
C PHE A 61 -1.35 9.96 9.61
N TYR A 62 -1.33 10.87 8.66
CA TYR A 62 -2.46 11.74 8.37
C TYR A 62 -2.85 11.71 6.90
N PHE A 63 -4.12 11.38 6.66
CA PHE A 63 -4.79 11.60 5.38
C PHE A 63 -6.14 12.29 5.64
N PRO A 64 -6.54 13.29 4.84
CA PRO A 64 -7.75 14.06 5.10
C PRO A 64 -9.05 13.26 4.92
N PHE A 65 -9.00 12.10 4.32
CA PHE A 65 -10.15 11.24 4.00
C PHE A 65 -10.24 9.97 4.88
N THR A 66 -9.30 9.78 5.82
CA THR A 66 -9.31 8.68 6.79
C THR A 66 -9.06 9.17 8.20
N GLU A 67 -9.70 8.51 9.20
CA GLU A 67 -9.50 8.78 10.63
C GLU A 67 -9.88 7.54 11.46
N PRO A 68 -8.93 6.90 12.16
CA PRO A 68 -7.49 7.15 12.13
C PRO A 68 -6.83 6.75 10.80
N SER A 69 -5.73 7.42 10.49
CA SER A 69 -4.89 7.16 9.31
C SER A 69 -3.59 6.50 9.70
N PHE A 70 -3.07 5.65 8.84
CA PHE A 70 -1.85 4.89 9.10
C PHE A 70 -1.02 4.70 7.82
N GLU A 71 0.27 4.53 8.02
CA GLU A 71 1.15 3.83 7.10
C GLU A 71 1.30 2.37 7.54
N PHE A 72 1.12 1.47 6.60
CA PHE A 72 1.28 0.04 6.81
C PHE A 72 2.66 -0.39 6.35
N ALA A 73 3.44 -0.94 7.27
CA ALA A 73 4.78 -1.44 7.03
C ALA A 73 4.84 -2.96 7.22
N ILE A 74 5.70 -3.60 6.46
CA ILE A 74 6.06 -5.01 6.63
C ILE A 74 7.50 -5.15 7.08
N GLU A 75 7.82 -6.25 7.73
CA GLU A 75 9.20 -6.62 7.96
C GLU A 75 9.89 -6.92 6.62
N ARG A 76 10.96 -6.17 6.31
CA ARG A 76 11.70 -6.33 5.07
C ARG A 76 12.38 -7.70 5.04
N PRO A 77 12.22 -8.49 3.98
CA PRO A 77 12.95 -9.74 3.83
C PRO A 77 14.45 -9.55 4.03
N ALA A 78 15.10 -10.46 4.74
CA ALA A 78 16.52 -10.34 5.12
C ALA A 78 17.45 -10.08 3.91
N VAL A 79 17.13 -10.70 2.77
CA VAL A 79 17.89 -10.53 1.51
C VAL A 79 17.85 -9.10 0.94
N LEU A 80 16.89 -8.28 1.38
CA LEU A 80 16.72 -6.89 0.94
C LEU A 80 17.19 -5.87 1.99
N ARG A 81 17.72 -6.33 3.12
CA ARG A 81 18.28 -5.45 4.16
C ARG A 81 19.72 -5.11 3.82
N LYS A 82 20.09 -3.84 3.99
CA LYS A 82 21.47 -3.38 3.85
C LYS A 82 22.27 -3.58 5.14
N ASP A 83 21.60 -3.53 6.28
CA ASP A 83 22.14 -3.72 7.62
C ASP A 83 21.03 -4.16 8.59
N ASP A 84 21.36 -4.41 9.85
CA ASP A 84 20.42 -4.84 10.89
C ASP A 84 19.79 -3.68 11.68
N SER A 85 19.85 -2.45 11.17
CA SER A 85 19.19 -1.31 11.82
C SER A 85 17.66 -1.44 11.82
N GLU A 86 17.00 -0.86 12.81
CA GLU A 86 15.53 -0.84 12.87
C GLU A 86 14.91 -0.13 11.65
N GLU A 87 15.61 0.86 11.06
CA GLU A 87 15.19 1.55 9.83
C GLU A 87 15.20 0.59 8.62
N GLN A 88 16.22 -0.29 8.54
CA GLN A 88 16.31 -1.28 7.46
C GLN A 88 15.35 -2.46 7.67
N LYS A 89 14.93 -2.72 8.91
CA LYS A 89 14.04 -3.82 9.26
C LYS A 89 12.62 -3.62 8.72
N TRP A 90 12.13 -2.39 8.73
CA TRP A 90 10.76 -2.07 8.32
C TRP A 90 10.73 -1.41 6.95
N LEU A 91 9.72 -1.76 6.18
CA LEU A 91 9.45 -1.19 4.87
C LEU A 91 8.01 -0.70 4.82
N GLU A 92 7.84 0.61 4.74
CA GLU A 92 6.55 1.24 4.50
C GLU A 92 6.08 0.93 3.08
N LEU A 93 4.88 0.37 2.96
CA LEU A 93 4.35 -0.08 1.68
C LEU A 93 3.18 0.75 1.19
N LEU A 94 2.25 1.09 2.09
CA LEU A 94 0.98 1.68 1.68
C LEU A 94 0.37 2.57 2.76
N GLY A 95 -0.39 3.55 2.31
CA GLY A 95 -1.28 4.33 3.16
C GLY A 95 -2.63 3.62 3.35
N CYS A 96 -3.17 3.67 4.57
CA CYS A 96 -4.47 3.10 4.89
C CYS A 96 -5.13 3.80 6.07
N GLY A 97 -6.38 3.50 6.33
CA GLY A 97 -7.10 4.03 7.48
C GLY A 97 -8.58 3.72 7.47
N MET A 98 -9.23 4.06 8.57
CA MET A 98 -10.69 4.02 8.61
C MET A 98 -11.22 5.20 7.80
N ILE A 99 -12.23 4.95 6.97
CA ILE A 99 -12.84 5.99 6.13
C ILE A 99 -13.46 7.04 7.05
N HIS A 100 -13.10 8.31 6.81
CA HIS A 100 -13.64 9.42 7.60
C HIS A 100 -15.18 9.46 7.49
N PRO A 101 -15.93 9.62 8.61
CA PRO A 101 -17.40 9.59 8.58
C PRO A 101 -18.02 10.59 7.59
N ASN A 102 -17.39 11.75 7.36
CA ASN A 102 -17.88 12.71 6.38
C ASN A 102 -17.87 12.13 4.96
N VAL A 103 -16.85 11.35 4.60
CA VAL A 103 -16.75 10.69 3.29
C VAL A 103 -17.88 9.67 3.12
N LEU A 104 -18.16 8.88 4.16
CA LEU A 104 -19.27 7.93 4.13
C LEU A 104 -20.63 8.64 4.01
N ARG A 105 -20.84 9.75 4.74
CA ARG A 105 -22.09 10.53 4.66
C ARG A 105 -22.31 11.13 3.28
N GLU A 106 -21.26 11.71 2.67
CA GLU A 106 -21.33 12.24 1.31
C GLU A 106 -21.64 11.15 0.27
N ALA A 107 -21.23 9.92 0.55
CA ALA A 107 -21.58 8.74 -0.26
C ALA A 107 -22.99 8.19 0.02
N GLY A 108 -23.78 8.82 0.89
CA GLY A 108 -25.13 8.37 1.26
C GLY A 108 -25.18 7.17 2.20
N ILE A 109 -24.08 6.87 2.90
CA ILE A 109 -23.96 5.73 3.82
C ILE A 109 -24.25 6.19 5.26
N ASP A 110 -25.15 5.48 5.94
CA ASP A 110 -25.50 5.76 7.34
C ASP A 110 -24.34 5.37 8.28
N THR A 111 -23.66 6.37 8.81
CA THR A 111 -22.51 6.20 9.71
C THR A 111 -22.86 5.73 11.11
N ASN A 112 -24.14 5.66 11.46
CA ASN A 112 -24.58 5.03 12.72
C ASN A 112 -24.61 3.50 12.61
N ILE A 113 -24.65 2.97 11.37
CA ILE A 113 -24.76 1.54 11.08
C ILE A 113 -23.47 1.00 10.50
N TYR A 114 -22.84 1.77 9.60
CA TYR A 114 -21.72 1.31 8.79
C TYR A 114 -20.45 2.09 9.09
N THR A 115 -19.37 1.35 9.12
CA THR A 115 -18.00 1.86 9.15
C THR A 115 -17.20 1.20 8.02
N GLY A 116 -16.01 1.67 7.73
CA GLY A 116 -15.21 1.08 6.67
C GLY A 116 -13.76 1.50 6.74
N PHE A 117 -12.95 0.82 5.95
CA PHE A 117 -11.55 1.18 5.75
C PHE A 117 -11.21 1.30 4.28
N ALA A 118 -10.14 2.04 4.02
CA ALA A 118 -9.55 2.19 2.69
C ALA A 118 -8.03 2.02 2.76
N TRP A 119 -7.45 1.62 1.63
CA TRP A 119 -6.00 1.52 1.46
C TRP A 119 -5.61 1.70 0.00
N GLY A 120 -4.37 2.18 -0.23
CA GLY A 120 -3.83 2.35 -1.57
C GLY A 120 -2.35 1.97 -1.62
N ASN A 121 -1.97 1.12 -2.59
CA ASN A 121 -0.61 0.63 -2.76
C ASN A 121 -0.11 0.77 -4.19
N GLY A 122 1.10 1.30 -4.37
CA GLY A 122 1.79 1.33 -5.65
C GLY A 122 2.12 -0.07 -6.15
N ILE A 123 1.63 -0.43 -7.34
CA ILE A 123 1.84 -1.76 -7.92
C ILE A 123 3.32 -1.97 -8.25
N GLU A 124 3.98 -0.97 -8.84
CA GLU A 124 5.40 -1.04 -9.17
C GLU A 124 6.25 -1.35 -7.94
N ARG A 125 5.93 -0.74 -6.80
CA ARG A 125 6.65 -0.99 -5.54
C ARG A 125 6.51 -2.44 -5.07
N LEU A 126 5.33 -3.04 -5.19
CA LEU A 126 5.11 -4.45 -4.91
C LEU A 126 5.93 -5.35 -5.84
N VAL A 127 5.93 -5.03 -7.13
CA VAL A 127 6.67 -5.79 -8.15
C VAL A 127 8.18 -5.66 -7.91
N MET A 128 8.69 -4.45 -7.66
CA MET A 128 10.09 -4.21 -7.31
C MET A 128 10.55 -5.10 -6.16
N LEU A 129 9.76 -5.16 -5.09
CA LEU A 129 10.08 -5.98 -3.92
C LEU A 129 10.03 -7.48 -4.20
N LYS A 130 9.07 -7.92 -5.00
CA LYS A 130 8.90 -9.34 -5.32
C LYS A 130 10.01 -9.88 -6.21
N TYR A 131 10.47 -9.07 -7.14
CA TYR A 131 11.44 -9.47 -8.18
C TYR A 131 12.84 -8.87 -7.98
N GLY A 132 13.07 -8.10 -6.92
CA GLY A 132 14.37 -7.50 -6.64
C GLY A 132 14.77 -6.40 -7.64
N ILE A 133 13.78 -5.65 -8.16
CA ILE A 133 14.02 -4.54 -9.08
C ILE A 133 14.42 -3.31 -8.27
N GLU A 134 15.57 -2.72 -8.56
CA GLU A 134 16.14 -1.65 -7.77
C GLU A 134 15.67 -0.24 -8.17
N ASP A 135 15.13 -0.08 -9.39
CA ASP A 135 14.81 1.23 -9.96
C ASP A 135 13.44 1.21 -10.65
N ILE A 136 12.51 2.03 -10.14
CA ILE A 136 11.15 2.14 -10.65
C ILE A 136 11.09 2.63 -12.11
N ARG A 137 12.07 3.41 -12.54
CA ARG A 137 12.15 3.98 -13.91
C ARG A 137 12.26 2.91 -14.97
N HIS A 138 12.65 1.68 -14.63
CA HIS A 138 12.65 0.56 -15.56
C HIS A 138 11.28 0.21 -16.13
N PHE A 139 10.20 0.46 -15.38
CA PHE A 139 8.84 0.15 -15.83
C PHE A 139 8.38 1.03 -16.99
N GLU A 140 8.82 2.29 -17.04
CA GLU A 140 8.46 3.26 -18.09
C GLU A 140 9.56 3.44 -19.15
N SER A 141 10.71 2.77 -19.01
CA SER A 141 11.88 2.95 -19.90
C SER A 141 11.73 2.33 -21.30
N ALA A 142 10.66 1.59 -21.59
CA ALA A 142 10.47 0.80 -22.81
C ALA A 142 11.65 -0.15 -23.13
N ASN A 143 12.42 -0.56 -22.14
CA ASN A 143 13.58 -1.42 -22.32
C ASN A 143 13.15 -2.89 -22.48
N LEU A 144 13.11 -3.37 -23.72
CA LEU A 144 12.70 -4.74 -24.02
C LEU A 144 13.62 -5.82 -23.40
N LYS A 145 14.91 -5.51 -23.18
CA LYS A 145 15.81 -6.45 -22.49
C LYS A 145 15.45 -6.61 -21.03
N PHE A 146 15.00 -5.54 -20.38
CA PHE A 146 14.49 -5.60 -19.03
C PHE A 146 13.19 -6.43 -18.96
N LEU A 147 12.21 -6.10 -19.80
CA LEU A 147 10.90 -6.78 -19.81
C LEU A 147 10.97 -8.30 -20.10
N ARG A 148 12.01 -8.75 -20.83
CA ARG A 148 12.20 -10.18 -21.16
C ARG A 148 12.82 -11.00 -20.03
N GLN A 149 13.12 -10.40 -18.89
CA GLN A 149 13.69 -11.10 -17.73
C GLN A 149 12.59 -11.73 -16.84
N PHE A 150 11.33 -11.35 -17.07
CA PHE A 150 10.16 -11.76 -16.27
C PHE A 150 9.12 -12.54 -17.11
#